data_54f28fd6edd75519ce1a28ee88236197
#
_entry.id   54f28fd6edd75519ce1a28ee88236197
#
_cell.length_a   1.000
_cell.length_b   1.000
_cell.length_c   1.000
_cell.angle_alpha   90.00
_cell.angle_beta   90.00
_cell.angle_gamma   90.00
#
_symmetry.space_group_name_H-M   'P 1'
#
loop_
_entity.id
_entity.type
_entity.pdbx_description
1 polymer ?
#
loop_
_entity_poly.entity_id
_entity_poly.type
_entity_poly.pdbx_seq_one_letter_code
_entity_poly.pdbx_strand_id
1 'polypeptide(L)'
;MALPIGEGQTISQPFAVARMTELLIQDGPVRRVLEVGTGSGYQAAVLSHLVDAVFTVERIKNLLDKARQRFKALQYHNIHARYSDGSWGWASQGPCDGIIVTAAPVSVPEPLLEQLAIGGRMIVPVGQQDGDQSLTVITRGRNGFSSHEESDVRFVPFLAGKS
;
A
#
# COMPACT_ATOMS: atom_id res chain seq x y z
N MET A 1 -1.56 -9.41 16.63
CA MET A 1 -0.09 -9.36 16.64
C MET A 1 0.46 -9.55 15.23
N ALA A 2 1.39 -8.73 14.83
CA ALA A 2 2.05 -8.87 13.53
C ALA A 2 3.03 -10.05 13.55
N LEU A 3 3.11 -10.79 12.45
CA LEU A 3 3.99 -11.96 12.32
C LEU A 3 5.21 -11.61 11.46
N PRO A 4 6.42 -12.04 11.84
CA PRO A 4 7.60 -11.79 11.02
C PRO A 4 7.56 -12.56 9.70
N ILE A 5 8.01 -11.92 8.62
CA ILE A 5 8.09 -12.53 7.28
C ILE A 5 9.53 -12.57 6.76
N GLY A 6 10.50 -12.28 7.60
CA GLY A 6 11.92 -12.19 7.23
C GLY A 6 12.34 -10.75 6.90
N GLU A 7 13.63 -10.54 6.66
CA GLU A 7 14.21 -9.25 6.29
C GLU A 7 13.86 -8.11 7.25
N GLY A 8 13.62 -8.43 8.54
CA GLY A 8 13.23 -7.45 9.53
C GLY A 8 11.81 -6.90 9.37
N GLN A 9 11.04 -7.47 8.46
CA GLN A 9 9.67 -7.05 8.19
C GLN A 9 8.65 -7.97 8.86
N THR A 10 7.41 -7.50 8.96
CA THR A 10 6.29 -8.27 9.53
C THR A 10 5.11 -8.25 8.57
N ILE A 11 4.28 -9.28 8.66
CA ILE A 11 2.98 -9.25 7.99
C ILE A 11 2.02 -8.41 8.83
N SER A 12 1.24 -7.55 8.18
CA SER A 12 0.20 -6.79 8.86
C SER A 12 -0.85 -7.75 9.42
N GLN A 13 -1.42 -7.39 10.57
CA GLN A 13 -2.50 -8.17 11.16
C GLN A 13 -3.69 -8.24 10.18
N PRO A 14 -4.39 -9.38 10.11
CA PRO A 14 -5.57 -9.50 9.24
C PRO A 14 -6.61 -8.41 9.48
N PHE A 15 -6.78 -7.97 10.72
CA PHE A 15 -7.67 -6.84 11.03
C PHE A 15 -7.22 -5.56 10.32
N ALA A 16 -5.94 -5.25 10.35
CA ALA A 16 -5.41 -4.03 9.71
C ALA A 16 -5.60 -4.10 8.19
N VAL A 17 -5.31 -5.25 7.58
CA VAL A 17 -5.52 -5.48 6.15
C VAL A 17 -6.99 -5.29 5.78
N ALA A 18 -7.89 -5.89 6.53
CA ALA A 18 -9.34 -5.76 6.30
C ALA A 18 -9.81 -4.31 6.45
N ARG A 19 -9.33 -3.62 7.48
CA ARG A 19 -9.72 -2.22 7.72
C ARG A 19 -9.22 -1.29 6.63
N MET A 20 -7.96 -1.45 6.20
CA MET A 20 -7.41 -0.65 5.11
C MET A 20 -8.17 -0.88 3.81
N THR A 21 -8.48 -2.14 3.52
CA THR A 21 -9.26 -2.51 2.33
C THR A 21 -10.66 -1.89 2.38
N GLU A 22 -11.34 -1.99 3.50
CA GLU A 22 -12.67 -1.40 3.69
C GLU A 22 -12.65 0.11 3.46
N LEU A 23 -11.68 0.80 4.06
CA LEU A 23 -11.54 2.24 3.90
C LEU A 23 -11.26 2.63 2.45
N LEU A 24 -10.54 1.79 1.72
CA LEU A 24 -10.22 2.05 0.33
C LEU A 24 -11.46 1.98 -0.58
N ILE A 25 -12.32 0.99 -0.37
CA ILE A 25 -13.40 0.67 -1.32
C ILE A 25 -14.79 1.13 -0.87
N GLN A 26 -14.95 1.64 0.35
CA GLN A 26 -16.29 1.89 0.91
C GLN A 26 -17.11 2.96 0.17
N ASP A 27 -16.46 3.89 -0.51
CA ASP A 27 -17.15 5.02 -1.15
C ASP A 27 -17.30 4.86 -2.67
N GLY A 28 -17.14 3.68 -3.17
CA GLY A 28 -17.35 3.40 -4.58
C GLY A 28 -16.36 2.43 -5.17
N PRO A 29 -16.53 2.09 -6.45
CA PRO A 29 -15.67 1.14 -7.11
C PRO A 29 -14.25 1.68 -7.27
N VAL A 30 -13.28 0.82 -7.02
CA VAL A 30 -11.87 1.09 -7.23
C VAL A 30 -11.37 0.10 -8.28
N ARG A 31 -10.77 0.61 -9.35
CA ARG A 31 -10.31 -0.23 -10.46
C ARG A 31 -8.83 -0.56 -10.38
N ARG A 32 -8.01 0.46 -10.16
CA ARG A 32 -6.55 0.33 -10.17
C ARG A 32 -6.02 0.76 -8.81
N VAL A 33 -5.28 -0.13 -8.18
CA VAL A 33 -4.68 0.13 -6.88
C VAL A 33 -3.16 0.05 -6.99
N LEU A 34 -2.47 1.03 -6.43
CA LEU A 34 -1.05 0.97 -6.18
C LEU A 34 -0.85 0.57 -4.72
N GLU A 35 -0.12 -0.51 -4.51
CA GLU A 35 0.33 -0.92 -3.18
C GLU A 35 1.80 -0.61 -3.03
N VAL A 36 2.17 0.10 -1.97
CA VAL A 36 3.56 0.39 -1.64
C VAL A 36 3.96 -0.45 -0.44
N GLY A 37 4.81 -1.45 -0.70
CA GLY A 37 5.22 -2.43 0.29
C GLY A 37 4.51 -3.77 0.07
N THR A 38 5.01 -4.57 -0.85
CA THR A 38 4.41 -5.89 -1.19
C THR A 38 4.44 -6.85 -0.01
N GLY A 39 5.54 -6.87 0.73
CA GLY A 39 5.73 -7.79 1.85
C GLY A 39 5.52 -9.25 1.45
N SER A 40 4.63 -9.93 2.18
CA SER A 40 4.27 -11.33 1.89
C SER A 40 3.37 -11.49 0.67
N GLY A 41 2.74 -10.41 0.21
CA GLY A 41 1.75 -10.44 -0.85
C GLY A 41 0.31 -10.60 -0.37
N TYR A 42 0.08 -10.69 0.94
CA TYR A 42 -1.26 -10.93 1.49
C TYR A 42 -2.25 -9.81 1.14
N GLN A 43 -1.86 -8.55 1.35
CA GLN A 43 -2.72 -7.41 1.02
C GLN A 43 -3.03 -7.36 -0.48
N ALA A 44 -2.01 -7.56 -1.33
CA ALA A 44 -2.20 -7.57 -2.78
C ALA A 44 -3.16 -8.69 -3.20
N ALA A 45 -3.04 -9.86 -2.60
CA ALA A 45 -3.94 -10.99 -2.88
C ALA A 45 -5.39 -10.65 -2.51
N VAL A 46 -5.61 -10.05 -1.34
CA VAL A 46 -6.95 -9.60 -0.93
C VAL A 46 -7.51 -8.59 -1.93
N LEU A 47 -6.72 -7.58 -2.29
CA LEU A 47 -7.14 -6.54 -3.23
C LEU A 47 -7.45 -7.11 -4.61
N SER A 48 -6.70 -8.11 -5.06
CA SER A 48 -6.87 -8.68 -6.40
C SER A 48 -8.26 -9.25 -6.65
N HIS A 49 -8.98 -9.64 -5.59
CA HIS A 49 -10.35 -10.13 -5.69
C HIS A 49 -11.40 -9.01 -5.75
N LEU A 50 -10.99 -7.78 -5.48
CA LEU A 50 -11.92 -6.65 -5.31
C LEU A 50 -11.74 -5.56 -6.36
N VAL A 51 -10.60 -5.56 -7.07
CA VAL A 51 -10.28 -4.51 -8.04
C VAL A 51 -9.83 -5.13 -9.37
N ASP A 52 -9.79 -4.31 -10.43
CA ASP A 52 -9.39 -4.79 -11.75
C ASP A 52 -7.91 -5.13 -11.84
N ALA A 53 -7.05 -4.30 -11.23
CA ALA A 53 -5.60 -4.50 -11.26
C ALA A 53 -4.93 -3.94 -10.01
N VAL A 54 -3.93 -4.67 -9.53
CA VAL A 54 -3.09 -4.26 -8.40
C VAL A 54 -1.67 -4.09 -8.93
N PHE A 55 -1.08 -2.93 -8.67
CA PHE A 55 0.32 -2.64 -8.97
C PHE A 55 1.03 -2.50 -7.63
N THR A 56 1.97 -3.39 -7.35
CA THR A 56 2.65 -3.43 -6.06
C THR A 56 4.15 -3.24 -6.23
N VAL A 57 4.73 -2.40 -5.39
CA VAL A 57 6.16 -2.12 -5.39
C VAL A 57 6.79 -2.56 -4.08
N GLU A 58 8.01 -3.09 -4.15
CA GLU A 58 8.75 -3.58 -3.00
C GLU A 58 10.22 -3.19 -3.13
N ARG A 59 10.79 -2.67 -2.04
CA ARG A 59 12.19 -2.27 -1.99
C ARG A 59 13.14 -3.41 -1.63
N ILE A 60 12.64 -4.49 -1.06
CA ILE A 60 13.43 -5.65 -0.63
C ILE A 60 13.24 -6.77 -1.66
N LYS A 61 14.30 -7.02 -2.44
CA LYS A 61 14.23 -7.97 -3.55
C LYS A 61 13.83 -9.37 -3.12
N ASN A 62 14.34 -9.85 -2.00
CA ASN A 62 14.03 -11.20 -1.51
C ASN A 62 12.54 -11.35 -1.19
N LEU A 63 11.91 -10.36 -0.56
CA LEU A 63 10.47 -10.38 -0.29
C LEU A 63 9.67 -10.35 -1.59
N LEU A 64 10.09 -9.52 -2.53
CA LEU A 64 9.41 -9.41 -3.82
C LEU A 64 9.45 -10.73 -4.59
N ASP A 65 10.61 -11.38 -4.63
CA ASP A 65 10.77 -12.65 -5.35
C ASP A 65 9.87 -13.73 -4.74
N LYS A 66 9.79 -13.80 -3.41
CA LYS A 66 8.89 -14.73 -2.73
C LYS A 66 7.42 -14.44 -3.01
N ALA A 67 7.04 -13.18 -2.99
CA ALA A 67 5.67 -12.77 -3.31
C ALA A 67 5.31 -13.13 -4.76
N ARG A 68 6.20 -12.83 -5.70
CA ARG A 68 5.99 -13.20 -7.12
C ARG A 68 5.78 -14.69 -7.31
N GLN A 69 6.54 -15.52 -6.60
CA GLN A 69 6.37 -16.97 -6.65
C GLN A 69 4.99 -17.39 -6.15
N ARG A 70 4.51 -16.77 -5.06
CA ARG A 70 3.17 -17.05 -4.53
C ARG A 70 2.08 -16.62 -5.51
N PHE A 71 2.20 -15.44 -6.10
CA PHE A 71 1.22 -14.96 -7.08
C PHE A 71 1.14 -15.89 -8.28
N LYS A 72 2.27 -16.36 -8.77
CA LYS A 72 2.34 -17.30 -9.88
C LYS A 72 1.74 -18.66 -9.49
N ALA A 73 2.10 -19.19 -8.34
CA ALA A 73 1.60 -20.49 -7.87
C ALA A 73 0.09 -20.48 -7.66
N LEU A 74 -0.47 -19.37 -7.18
CA LEU A 74 -1.90 -19.21 -6.93
C LEU A 74 -2.65 -18.63 -8.13
N GLN A 75 -1.96 -18.43 -9.25
CA GLN A 75 -2.55 -17.96 -10.52
C GLN A 75 -3.24 -16.60 -10.42
N TYR A 76 -2.67 -15.67 -9.68
CA TYR A 76 -3.13 -14.27 -9.67
C TYR A 76 -2.62 -13.56 -10.93
N HIS A 77 -3.53 -13.24 -11.84
CA HIS A 77 -3.19 -12.65 -13.15
C HIS A 77 -3.29 -11.12 -13.17
N ASN A 78 -3.92 -10.52 -12.18
CA ASN A 78 -4.13 -9.08 -12.12
C ASN A 78 -3.25 -8.35 -11.10
N ILE A 79 -2.22 -9.03 -10.59
CA ILE A 79 -1.21 -8.43 -9.71
C ILE A 79 0.09 -8.26 -10.50
N HIS A 80 0.57 -7.01 -10.56
CA HIS A 80 1.82 -6.65 -11.23
C HIS A 80 2.79 -6.15 -10.17
N ALA A 81 3.96 -6.76 -10.07
CA ALA A 81 4.92 -6.47 -9.02
C ALA A 81 6.22 -5.89 -9.59
N ARG A 82 6.80 -4.91 -8.90
CA ARG A 82 8.01 -4.23 -9.33
C ARG A 82 8.97 -4.01 -8.17
N TYR A 83 10.26 -4.24 -8.42
CA TYR A 83 11.34 -3.93 -7.50
C TYR A 83 11.66 -2.44 -7.62
N SER A 84 11.35 -1.65 -6.59
CA SER A 84 11.48 -0.21 -6.67
C SER A 84 11.51 0.42 -5.28
N ASP A 85 12.06 1.63 -5.21
CA ASP A 85 11.88 2.49 -4.04
C ASP A 85 10.41 2.92 -3.98
N GLY A 86 9.75 2.59 -2.87
CA GLY A 86 8.33 2.85 -2.70
C GLY A 86 7.96 4.33 -2.71
N SER A 87 8.90 5.22 -2.34
CA SER A 87 8.62 6.67 -2.33
C SER A 87 8.33 7.23 -3.72
N TRP A 88 8.72 6.51 -4.78
CA TRP A 88 8.45 6.91 -6.16
C TRP A 88 7.17 6.29 -6.72
N GLY A 89 6.61 5.30 -6.05
CA GLY A 89 5.44 4.58 -6.52
C GLY A 89 5.70 3.89 -7.87
N TRP A 90 4.73 3.97 -8.74
CA TRP A 90 4.81 3.41 -10.10
C TRP A 90 4.11 4.35 -11.08
N ALA A 91 4.74 5.47 -11.37
CA ALA A 91 4.13 6.58 -12.10
C ALA A 91 3.56 6.19 -13.46
N SER A 92 4.24 5.30 -14.20
CA SER A 92 3.77 4.88 -15.53
C SER A 92 2.46 4.08 -15.48
N GLN A 93 2.04 3.59 -14.33
CA GLN A 93 0.78 2.89 -14.14
C GLN A 93 -0.30 3.76 -13.51
N GLY A 94 0.04 5.00 -13.20
CA GLY A 94 -0.90 5.94 -12.63
C GLY A 94 -1.63 6.79 -13.67
N PRO A 95 -2.58 7.62 -13.22
CA PRO A 95 -3.02 7.69 -11.85
C PRO A 95 -3.85 6.47 -11.43
N CYS A 96 -3.81 6.16 -10.14
CA CYS A 96 -4.58 5.06 -9.57
C CYS A 96 -5.74 5.58 -8.73
N ASP A 97 -6.85 4.86 -8.74
CA ASP A 97 -8.04 5.22 -7.95
C ASP A 97 -7.81 4.99 -6.46
N GLY A 98 -6.95 4.07 -6.12
CA GLY A 98 -6.60 3.77 -4.76
C GLY A 98 -5.10 3.56 -4.60
N ILE A 99 -4.59 3.99 -3.46
CA ILE A 99 -3.20 3.74 -3.06
C ILE A 99 -3.22 3.25 -1.62
N ILE A 100 -2.56 2.11 -1.37
CA ILE A 100 -2.36 1.57 -0.03
C ILE A 100 -0.87 1.55 0.27
N VAL A 101 -0.48 2.15 1.39
CA VAL A 101 0.90 2.16 1.85
C VAL A 101 0.98 1.32 3.11
N THR A 102 1.83 0.28 3.09
CA THR A 102 1.91 -0.71 4.17
C THR A 102 3.11 -0.51 5.09
N ALA A 103 3.79 0.62 4.96
CA ALA A 103 4.82 1.07 5.89
C ALA A 103 4.54 2.51 6.27
N ALA A 104 4.91 2.91 7.49
CA ALA A 104 4.55 4.24 8.00
C ALA A 104 5.62 5.28 7.65
N PRO A 105 5.36 6.19 6.70
CA PRO A 105 6.24 7.33 6.49
C PRO A 105 6.01 8.38 7.58
N VAL A 106 7.04 9.19 7.87
CA VAL A 106 6.88 10.36 8.75
C VAL A 106 5.96 11.38 8.08
N SER A 107 6.10 11.53 6.77
CA SER A 107 5.19 12.32 5.94
C SER A 107 4.99 11.62 4.61
N VAL A 108 3.84 11.84 3.98
CA VAL A 108 3.49 11.18 2.73
C VAL A 108 4.39 11.68 1.59
N PRO A 109 5.08 10.79 0.87
CA PRO A 109 5.90 11.20 -0.28
C PRO A 109 5.07 11.88 -1.36
N GLU A 110 5.55 13.04 -1.83
CA GLU A 110 4.86 13.81 -2.86
C GLU A 110 4.56 13.01 -4.13
N PRO A 111 5.52 12.19 -4.66
CA PRO A 111 5.22 11.41 -5.86
C PRO A 111 4.04 10.47 -5.71
N LEU A 112 3.75 9.98 -4.52
CA LEU A 112 2.58 9.12 -4.29
C LEU A 112 1.28 9.92 -4.37
N LEU A 113 1.27 11.13 -3.82
CA LEU A 113 0.11 12.02 -3.92
C LEU A 113 -0.20 12.36 -5.38
N GLU A 114 0.84 12.60 -6.17
CA GLU A 114 0.70 12.91 -7.60
C GLU A 114 0.09 11.75 -8.41
N GLN A 115 0.29 10.53 -7.94
CA GLN A 115 -0.21 9.33 -8.61
C GLN A 115 -1.63 8.95 -8.20
N LEU A 116 -2.25 9.68 -7.29
CA LEU A 116 -3.62 9.47 -6.88
C LEU A 116 -4.57 10.19 -7.84
N ALA A 117 -5.53 9.44 -8.39
CA ALA A 117 -6.52 10.02 -9.28
C ALA A 117 -7.45 10.99 -8.53
N ILE A 118 -8.01 11.96 -9.25
CA ILE A 118 -9.06 12.82 -8.69
C ILE A 118 -10.25 11.95 -8.29
N GLY A 119 -10.72 12.11 -7.06
CA GLY A 119 -11.73 11.24 -6.46
C GLY A 119 -11.16 10.00 -5.81
N GLY A 120 -9.87 9.74 -5.98
CA GLY A 120 -9.20 8.57 -5.41
C GLY A 120 -8.88 8.72 -3.93
N ARG A 121 -8.58 7.60 -3.31
CA ARG A 121 -8.24 7.52 -1.88
C ARG A 121 -6.90 6.85 -1.66
N MET A 122 -6.14 7.42 -0.74
CA MET A 122 -4.91 6.81 -0.25
C MET A 122 -5.09 6.43 1.21
N ILE A 123 -4.76 5.20 1.54
CA ILE A 123 -4.78 4.72 2.92
C ILE A 123 -3.32 4.52 3.34
N VAL A 124 -2.89 5.29 4.33
CA VAL A 124 -1.49 5.31 4.73
C VAL A 124 -1.35 5.51 6.24
N PRO A 125 -0.57 4.66 6.94
CA PRO A 125 -0.20 4.93 8.32
C PRO A 125 0.88 6.02 8.33
N VAL A 126 0.69 7.06 9.10
CA VAL A 126 1.63 8.19 9.18
C VAL A 126 2.14 8.33 10.60
N GLY A 127 3.46 8.51 10.75
CA GLY A 127 4.08 8.71 12.04
C GLY A 127 5.43 8.03 12.14
N GLN A 128 6.10 8.22 13.28
CA GLN A 128 7.38 7.59 13.56
C GLN A 128 7.18 6.22 14.21
N GLN A 129 8.14 5.31 14.01
CA GLN A 129 8.05 3.97 14.55
C GLN A 129 7.94 3.96 16.08
N ASP A 130 8.67 4.85 16.75
CA ASP A 130 8.70 4.94 18.22
C ASP A 130 7.66 5.92 18.77
N GLY A 131 6.84 6.50 17.90
CA GLY A 131 5.79 7.44 18.25
C GLY A 131 4.43 6.93 17.85
N ASP A 132 3.45 7.79 17.98
CA ASP A 132 2.10 7.48 17.55
C ASP A 132 2.04 7.46 16.02
N GLN A 133 1.38 6.44 15.48
CA GLN A 133 1.08 6.33 14.07
C GLN A 133 -0.44 6.33 13.91
N SER A 134 -0.91 7.14 12.97
CA SER A 134 -2.34 7.21 12.68
C SER A 134 -2.62 6.65 11.30
N LEU A 135 -3.66 5.85 11.17
CA LEU A 135 -4.14 5.40 9.86
C LEU A 135 -4.87 6.58 9.23
N THR A 136 -4.26 7.13 8.18
CA THR A 136 -4.73 8.35 7.54
C THR A 136 -5.38 8.00 6.20
N VAL A 137 -6.54 8.59 5.96
CA VAL A 137 -7.25 8.51 4.67
C VAL A 137 -7.08 9.85 3.97
N ILE A 138 -6.46 9.84 2.79
CA ILE A 138 -6.28 11.02 1.96
C ILE A 138 -7.17 10.89 0.73
N THR A 139 -7.96 11.91 0.46
CA THR A 139 -8.82 11.95 -0.72
C THR A 139 -8.37 13.08 -1.62
N ARG A 140 -8.22 12.81 -2.91
CA ARG A 140 -7.91 13.85 -3.87
C ARG A 140 -9.17 14.45 -4.44
N GLY A 141 -9.35 15.77 -4.22
CA GLY A 141 -10.41 16.54 -4.85
C GLY A 141 -9.89 17.29 -6.08
N ARG A 142 -10.78 18.06 -6.70
CA ARG A 142 -10.40 18.85 -7.89
C ARG A 142 -9.40 19.96 -7.57
N ASN A 143 -9.44 20.51 -6.35
CA ASN A 143 -8.63 21.65 -5.95
C ASN A 143 -7.60 21.32 -4.89
N GLY A 144 -7.34 20.06 -4.64
CA GLY A 144 -6.34 19.65 -3.65
C GLY A 144 -6.73 18.38 -2.92
N PHE A 145 -6.10 18.18 -1.77
CA PHE A 145 -6.25 16.97 -0.98
C PHE A 145 -6.93 17.29 0.35
N SER A 146 -7.74 16.36 0.83
CA SER A 146 -8.27 16.37 2.19
C SER A 146 -7.83 15.10 2.90
N SER A 147 -7.74 15.14 4.23
CA SER A 147 -7.33 13.97 4.99
C SER A 147 -8.06 13.89 6.32
N HIS A 148 -8.22 12.67 6.82
CA HIS A 148 -8.70 12.44 8.18
C HIS A 148 -8.05 11.19 8.75
N GLU A 149 -8.00 11.09 10.07
CA GLU A 149 -7.44 9.95 10.78
C GLU A 149 -8.55 9.01 11.22
N GLU A 150 -8.32 7.71 11.09
CA GLU A 150 -9.32 6.69 11.44
C GLU A 150 -9.00 5.98 12.76
N SER A 151 -7.79 5.45 12.88
CA SER A 151 -7.43 4.69 14.07
C SER A 151 -5.92 4.63 14.24
N ASP A 152 -5.49 4.39 15.47
CA ASP A 152 -4.08 4.18 15.75
C ASP A 152 -3.66 2.81 15.23
N VAL A 153 -2.51 2.78 14.57
CA VAL A 153 -1.92 1.58 14.00
C VAL A 153 -0.42 1.59 14.25
N ARG A 154 0.21 0.43 14.02
CA ARG A 154 1.65 0.33 14.11
C ARG A 154 2.17 -0.50 12.94
N PHE A 155 2.98 0.12 12.12
CA PHE A 155 3.60 -0.48 10.95
C PHE A 155 5.11 -0.33 11.01
N VAL A 156 5.82 -1.10 10.18
CA VAL A 156 7.26 -0.90 9.98
C VAL A 156 7.53 0.48 9.38
N PRO A 157 8.72 1.07 9.63
CA PRO A 157 9.02 2.38 9.06
C PRO A 157 9.08 2.32 7.54
N PHE A 158 8.70 3.43 6.91
CA PHE A 158 8.84 3.61 5.48
C PHE A 158 10.29 3.99 5.17
N LEU A 159 11.01 3.10 4.49
CA LEU A 159 12.40 3.29 4.14
C LEU A 159 12.55 3.55 2.64
N ALA A 160 13.41 4.50 2.29
CA ALA A 160 13.75 4.78 0.90
C ALA A 160 14.83 3.82 0.40
N GLY A 161 14.99 3.78 -0.93
CA GLY A 161 16.00 2.97 -1.58
C GLY A 161 15.58 1.51 -1.77
N LYS A 162 16.53 0.71 -2.24
CA LYS A 162 16.34 -0.72 -2.51
C LYS A 162 17.28 -1.54 -1.64
N SER A 163 16.89 -2.75 -1.36
CA SER A 163 17.70 -3.68 -0.59
C SER A 163 17.66 -5.09 -1.14
#